data_424552bbd23fdd1a3dc9e162388a8909
#
_entry.id   424552bbd23fdd1a3dc9e162388a8909
#
_cell.length_a   1.000
_cell.length_b   1.000
_cell.length_c   1.000
_cell.angle_alpha   90.00
_cell.angle_beta   90.00
_cell.angle_gamma   90.00
#
_symmetry.space_group_name_H-M   'P 1'
#
loop_
_entity.id
_entity.type
_entity.pdbx_description
1 polymer ?
#
loop_
_entity_poly.entity_id
_entity_poly.type
_entity_poly.pdbx_seq_one_letter_code
_entity_poly.pdbx_strand_id
1 'polypeptide(L)'
;MQEVPYITLELVKEYFQRPKPLKLLKDNKDFLAVAIREKETEGRIVVMLPLYDTQQEEVVMDVELVSYRGERLDQGLEEAFGDKEMIVLR
;
A
#
# COMPACT_ATOMS: atom_id res chain seq x y z
N MET A 1 5.22 11.83 2.35
CA MET A 1 4.11 11.49 1.42
C MET A 1 4.44 12.03 0.05
N GLN A 2 4.29 11.21 -0.96
CA GLN A 2 4.56 11.61 -2.34
C GLN A 2 3.26 11.93 -3.06
N GLU A 3 3.21 13.08 -3.73
CA GLU A 3 2.03 13.48 -4.49
C GLU A 3 2.18 13.07 -5.96
N VAL A 4 1.12 12.49 -6.51
CA VAL A 4 1.06 12.06 -7.90
C VAL A 4 -0.33 12.41 -8.45
N PRO A 5 -0.50 12.64 -9.76
CA PRO A 5 -1.85 12.89 -10.29
C PRO A 5 -2.76 11.69 -10.16
N TYR A 6 -2.24 10.49 -10.42
CA TYR A 6 -2.98 9.24 -10.28
C TYR A 6 -2.16 8.26 -9.47
N ILE A 7 -2.81 7.55 -8.55
CA ILE A 7 -2.17 6.46 -7.83
C ILE A 7 -2.49 5.19 -8.60
N THR A 8 -1.45 4.53 -9.13
CA THR A 8 -1.64 3.38 -9.99
C THR A 8 -1.29 2.07 -9.29
N LEU A 9 -1.90 0.99 -9.75
CA LEU A 9 -1.55 -0.34 -9.26
C LEU A 9 -0.07 -0.64 -9.50
N GLU A 10 0.49 -0.13 -10.59
CA GLU A 10 1.89 -0.33 -10.90
C GLU A 10 2.81 0.35 -9.88
N LEU A 11 2.47 1.56 -9.42
CA LEU A 11 3.23 2.22 -8.37
C LEU A 11 3.26 1.37 -7.10
N VAL A 12 2.13 0.79 -6.74
CA VAL A 12 2.02 -0.07 -5.57
C VAL A 12 2.90 -1.31 -5.73
N LYS A 13 2.83 -1.96 -6.88
CA LYS A 13 3.65 -3.15 -7.16
C LYS A 13 5.13 -2.82 -7.14
N GLU A 14 5.54 -1.69 -7.73
CA GLU A 14 6.94 -1.28 -7.75
C GLU A 14 7.48 -1.07 -6.34
N TYR A 15 6.69 -0.49 -5.47
CA TYR A 15 7.13 -0.28 -4.09
C TYR A 15 7.48 -1.60 -3.41
N PHE A 16 6.60 -2.59 -3.52
CA PHE A 16 6.82 -3.87 -2.85
C PHE A 16 7.89 -4.73 -3.53
N GLN A 17 8.37 -4.31 -4.69
CA GLN A 17 9.51 -4.95 -5.35
C GLN A 17 10.85 -4.28 -5.03
N ARG A 18 10.84 -3.18 -4.28
CA ARG A 18 12.08 -2.56 -3.82
C ARG A 18 12.83 -3.52 -2.90
N PRO A 19 14.17 -3.43 -2.86
CA PRO A 19 14.98 -4.41 -2.11
C PRO A 19 14.57 -4.62 -0.66
N LYS A 20 14.33 -3.55 0.08
CA LYS A 20 14.03 -3.68 1.51
C LYS A 20 12.66 -4.32 1.80
N PRO A 21 11.54 -3.80 1.26
CA PRO A 21 10.27 -4.48 1.51
C PRO A 21 10.21 -5.89 0.94
N LEU A 22 10.79 -6.11 -0.24
CA LEU A 22 10.80 -7.44 -0.85
C LEU A 22 11.57 -8.44 0.02
N LYS A 23 12.72 -8.03 0.55
CA LYS A 23 13.51 -8.89 1.42
C LYS A 23 12.74 -9.26 2.69
N LEU A 24 12.08 -8.28 3.30
CA LEU A 24 11.28 -8.52 4.50
C LEU A 24 10.14 -9.50 4.24
N LEU A 25 9.48 -9.37 3.08
CA LEU A 25 8.40 -10.28 2.71
C LEU A 25 8.92 -11.70 2.46
N LYS A 26 10.10 -11.83 1.85
CA LYS A 26 10.70 -13.15 1.61
C LYS A 26 11.19 -13.82 2.87
N ASP A 27 11.75 -13.06 3.80
CA ASP A 27 12.36 -13.59 5.00
C ASP A 27 11.35 -13.88 6.12
N ASN A 28 10.13 -13.33 6.01
CA ASN A 28 9.12 -13.44 7.06
C ASN A 28 7.79 -13.93 6.48
N LYS A 29 7.46 -15.18 6.72
CA LYS A 29 6.24 -15.82 6.21
C LYS A 29 4.97 -15.11 6.67
N ASP A 30 5.03 -14.50 7.84
CA ASP A 30 3.84 -13.88 8.45
C ASP A 30 3.63 -12.44 8.05
N PHE A 31 4.51 -11.90 7.19
CA PHE A 31 4.37 -10.53 6.71
C PHE A 31 3.53 -10.49 5.43
N LEU A 32 2.65 -9.51 5.36
CA LEU A 32 1.82 -9.29 4.19
C LEU A 32 2.05 -7.89 3.64
N ALA A 33 2.02 -7.78 2.31
CA ALA A 33 2.00 -6.49 1.65
C ALA A 33 0.55 -6.00 1.63
N VAL A 34 0.33 -4.81 2.17
CA VAL A 34 -1.02 -4.26 2.35
C VAL A 34 -1.10 -2.87 1.73
N ALA A 35 -2.23 -2.55 1.13
CA ALA A 35 -2.53 -1.20 0.68
C ALA A 35 -3.78 -0.72 1.40
N ILE A 36 -3.71 0.48 1.95
CA ILE A 36 -4.81 1.09 2.69
C ILE A 36 -5.20 2.40 2.00
N ARG A 37 -6.47 2.54 1.67
CA ARG A 37 -7.00 3.72 1.01
C ARG A 37 -7.75 4.59 2.01
N GLU A 38 -7.46 5.90 1.98
CA GLU A 38 -8.22 6.89 2.75
C GLU A 38 -8.60 8.04 1.84
N LYS A 39 -9.79 8.59 2.07
CA LYS A 39 -10.23 9.80 1.38
C LYS A 39 -10.01 11.00 2.29
N GLU A 40 -9.41 12.04 1.74
CA GLU A 40 -9.26 13.31 2.45
C GLU A 40 -10.45 14.22 2.20
N THR A 41 -10.61 15.23 3.07
CA THR A 41 -11.74 16.16 2.99
C THR A 41 -11.79 16.96 1.69
N GLU A 42 -10.65 17.14 1.03
CA GLU A 42 -10.58 17.91 -0.22
C GLU A 42 -10.79 17.03 -1.46
N GLY A 43 -11.25 15.80 -1.28
CA GLY A 43 -11.50 14.90 -2.39
C GLY A 43 -10.28 14.16 -2.90
N ARG A 44 -9.12 14.37 -2.29
CA ARG A 44 -7.92 13.62 -2.62
C ARG A 44 -7.94 12.26 -1.93
N ILE A 45 -7.19 11.34 -2.50
CA ILE A 45 -7.10 9.98 -1.98
C ILE A 45 -5.66 9.74 -1.57
N VAL A 46 -5.49 9.10 -0.40
CA VAL A 46 -4.18 8.67 0.08
C VAL A 46 -4.17 7.15 0.09
N VAL A 47 -3.11 6.56 -0.45
CA VAL A 47 -2.88 5.11 -0.36
C VAL A 47 -1.58 4.89 0.40
N MET A 48 -1.67 4.18 1.51
CA MET A 48 -0.54 3.80 2.34
C MET A 48 -0.16 2.37 2.04
N LEU A 49 1.15 2.09 2.06
CA LEU A 49 1.68 0.78 1.69
C LEU A 49 2.47 0.15 2.85
N PRO A 50 1.81 -0.25 3.94
CA PRO A 50 2.50 -0.89 5.05
C PRO A 50 2.77 -2.37 4.79
N LEU A 51 3.75 -2.90 5.48
CA LEU A 51 3.86 -4.35 5.69
C LEU A 51 3.15 -4.66 7.00
N TYR A 52 2.40 -5.75 7.02
CA TYR A 52 1.64 -6.15 8.19
C TYR A 52 2.13 -7.50 8.68
N ASP A 53 2.40 -7.59 9.98
CA ASP A 53 2.82 -8.83 10.63
C ASP A 53 1.57 -9.52 11.20
N THR A 54 1.17 -10.62 10.59
CA THR A 54 -0.04 -11.34 11.01
C THR A 54 0.14 -12.03 12.34
N GLN A 55 1.37 -12.38 12.71
CA GLN A 55 1.64 -13.06 13.98
C GLN A 55 1.53 -12.10 15.16
N GLN A 56 2.09 -10.90 15.03
CA GLN A 56 2.03 -9.87 16.06
C GLN A 56 0.78 -9.01 15.95
N GLU A 57 0.05 -9.14 14.85
CA GLU A 57 -1.14 -8.34 14.54
C GLU A 57 -0.85 -6.84 14.55
N GLU A 58 0.27 -6.44 13.93
CA GLU A 58 0.66 -5.04 13.89
C GLU A 58 1.43 -4.71 12.62
N VAL A 59 1.52 -3.41 12.33
CA VAL A 59 2.30 -2.90 11.21
C VAL A 59 3.78 -3.06 11.50
N VAL A 60 4.53 -3.51 10.51
CA VAL A 60 5.99 -3.68 10.63
C VAL A 60 6.65 -2.31 10.65
N MET A 61 7.40 -2.02 11.69
CA MET A 61 8.04 -0.72 11.89
C MET A 61 9.48 -0.66 11.40
N ASP A 62 10.03 -1.78 10.91
CA ASP A 62 11.42 -1.85 10.44
C ASP A 62 11.61 -1.26 9.06
N VAL A 63 10.55 -0.87 8.41
CA VAL A 63 10.57 -0.26 7.08
C VAL A 63 9.76 1.02 7.11
N GLU A 64 10.22 2.04 6.40
CA GLU A 64 9.53 3.30 6.33
C GLU A 64 8.16 3.13 5.67
N LEU A 65 7.13 3.71 6.29
CA LEU A 65 5.80 3.72 5.71
C LEU A 65 5.76 4.68 4.52
N VAL A 66 5.49 4.14 3.35
CA VAL A 66 5.37 4.93 2.14
C VAL A 66 3.90 5.16 1.83
N SER A 67 3.55 6.38 1.44
CA SER A 67 2.20 6.70 1.03
C SER A 67 2.23 7.64 -0.18
N TYR A 68 1.16 7.54 -0.98
CA TYR A 68 0.94 8.38 -2.14
C TYR A 68 -0.36 9.13 -1.98
N ARG A 69 -0.39 10.37 -2.42
CA ARG A 69 -1.61 11.17 -2.45
C ARG A 69 -1.88 11.61 -3.89
N GLY A 70 -3.10 11.43 -4.34
CA GLY A 70 -3.49 11.78 -5.69
C GLY A 70 -4.95 12.13 -5.79
N GLU A 71 -5.37 12.54 -6.98
CA GLU A 71 -6.76 12.91 -7.22
C GLU A 71 -7.67 11.71 -7.41
N ARG A 72 -7.12 10.62 -7.95
CA ARG A 72 -7.87 9.39 -8.16
C ARG A 72 -6.94 8.19 -8.30
N LEU A 73 -7.52 7.01 -8.17
CA LEU A 73 -6.84 5.75 -8.43
C LEU A 73 -7.01 5.38 -9.90
N ASP A 74 -6.08 4.59 -10.44
CA ASP A 74 -6.31 4.02 -11.77
C ASP A 74 -7.34 2.90 -11.68
N GLN A 75 -7.80 2.43 -12.84
CA GLN A 75 -8.85 1.42 -12.89
C GLN A 75 -8.43 0.12 -12.19
N GLY A 76 -7.20 -0.32 -12.39
CA GLY A 76 -6.71 -1.55 -11.76
C GLY A 76 -6.76 -1.49 -10.25
N LEU A 77 -6.36 -0.36 -9.68
CA LEU A 77 -6.35 -0.20 -8.23
C LEU A 77 -7.77 -0.02 -7.69
N GLU A 78 -8.64 0.70 -8.41
CA GLU A 78 -10.03 0.82 -8.01
C GLU A 78 -10.73 -0.53 -7.98
N GLU A 79 -10.49 -1.38 -8.98
CA GLU A 79 -11.05 -2.72 -9.01
C GLU A 79 -10.52 -3.58 -7.87
N ALA A 80 -9.22 -3.45 -7.56
CA ALA A 80 -8.62 -4.21 -6.48
C ALA A 80 -9.23 -3.86 -5.12
N PHE A 81 -9.46 -2.57 -4.86
CA PHE A 81 -10.11 -2.15 -3.62
C PHE A 81 -11.60 -2.45 -3.61
N GLY A 82 -12.30 -2.23 -4.74
CA GLY A 82 -13.75 -2.32 -4.77
C GLY A 82 -14.35 -1.33 -3.79
N ASP A 83 -15.12 -1.84 -2.84
CA ASP A 83 -15.70 -1.02 -1.77
C ASP A 83 -14.92 -1.12 -0.45
N LYS A 84 -13.78 -1.79 -0.47
CA LYS A 84 -12.95 -1.97 0.73
C LYS A 84 -11.94 -0.84 0.86
N GLU A 85 -11.51 -0.60 2.08
CA GLU A 85 -10.48 0.42 2.36
C GLU A 85 -9.08 -0.19 2.49
N MET A 86 -8.99 -1.51 2.62
CA MET A 86 -7.73 -2.21 2.77
C MET A 86 -7.74 -3.47 1.92
N ILE A 87 -6.62 -3.72 1.24
CA ILE A 87 -6.43 -4.95 0.47
C ILE A 87 -5.08 -5.56 0.78
N VAL A 88 -4.99 -6.87 0.64
CA VAL A 88 -3.74 -7.61 0.74
C VAL A 88 -3.25 -7.89 -0.68
N LEU A 89 -2.00 -7.56 -0.93
CA LEU A 89 -1.39 -7.76 -2.25
C LEU A 89 -0.63 -9.09 -2.24
N ARG A 90 -0.76 -9.83 -3.32
CA ARG A 90 -0.11 -11.13 -3.45
C ARG A 90 0.70 -11.23 -4.73
#